data_db53c0191efba8b0881b1f162d0867c7
#
_entry.id   db53c0191efba8b0881b1f162d0867c7
#
_cell.length_a   1.000
_cell.length_b   1.000
_cell.length_c   1.000
_cell.angle_alpha   90.00
_cell.angle_beta   90.00
_cell.angle_gamma   90.00
#
_symmetry.space_group_name_H-M   'P 1'
#
loop_
_entity.id
_entity.type
_entity.pdbx_description
1 polymer ?
#
loop_
_entity_poly.entity_id
_entity_poly.type
_entity_poly.pdbx_seq_one_letter_code
_entity_poly.pdbx_strand_id
1 'polypeptide(L)'
;MKKQRKQDLRVVKTKTLIKNAFLELIELNGYSKVTVTDIVEKAMINRNTFYLHYYDKEALIDEMISEHYKITEPLIRKILYNNVKKYLKDPIKMQEEIFKDIFEILLEEIELYRIFIMDPGLSGYLNKLKTTIKSKMQSEYIKTDKHKIAFEFTFEGTYGTIIEWIKNDYTN
;
A
#
# COMPACT_ATOMS: atom_id res chain seq x y z
N MET A 1 7.86 -28.22 17.34
CA MET A 1 8.44 -26.92 16.89
C MET A 1 9.05 -26.95 15.48
N LYS A 2 9.98 -27.84 15.10
CA LYS A 2 10.60 -27.87 13.74
C LYS A 2 9.61 -28.08 12.57
N LYS A 3 8.56 -28.92 12.75
CA LYS A 3 7.56 -29.24 11.71
C LYS A 3 6.65 -28.04 11.41
N GLN A 4 6.24 -27.30 12.43
CA GLN A 4 5.40 -26.10 12.32
C GLN A 4 6.15 -24.96 11.61
N ARG A 5 7.42 -24.69 12.01
CA ARG A 5 8.28 -23.69 11.36
C ARG A 5 8.55 -23.99 9.87
N LYS A 6 8.63 -25.27 9.48
CA LYS A 6 8.80 -25.68 8.08
C LYS A 6 7.49 -25.52 7.27
N GLN A 7 6.34 -25.68 7.91
CA GLN A 7 5.02 -25.45 7.32
C GLN A 7 4.79 -23.96 7.09
N ASP A 8 5.12 -23.10 8.06
CA ASP A 8 5.04 -21.65 7.94
C ASP A 8 5.90 -21.10 6.79
N LEU A 9 7.13 -21.60 6.64
CA LEU A 9 8.01 -21.20 5.53
C LEU A 9 7.48 -21.62 4.15
N ARG A 10 6.80 -22.76 4.03
CA ARG A 10 6.17 -23.16 2.76
C ARG A 10 5.01 -22.26 2.40
N VAL A 11 4.16 -21.93 3.37
CA VAL A 11 3.05 -21.00 3.20
C VAL A 11 3.56 -19.65 2.72
N VAL A 12 4.56 -19.09 3.41
CA VAL A 12 5.17 -17.79 3.03
C VAL A 12 5.71 -17.83 1.60
N LYS A 13 6.50 -18.87 1.26
CA LYS A 13 7.05 -19.01 -0.11
C LYS A 13 5.95 -19.10 -1.16
N THR A 14 4.90 -19.91 -0.91
CA THR A 14 3.79 -20.06 -1.84
C THR A 14 3.05 -18.72 -2.04
N LYS A 15 2.75 -17.99 -0.97
CA LYS A 15 2.12 -16.69 -1.05
C LYS A 15 2.98 -15.67 -1.82
N THR A 16 4.29 -15.66 -1.60
CA THR A 16 5.23 -14.82 -2.36
C THR A 16 5.19 -15.13 -3.85
N LEU A 17 5.22 -16.42 -4.24
CA LEU A 17 5.12 -16.82 -5.64
C LEU A 17 3.80 -16.35 -6.28
N ILE A 18 2.67 -16.51 -5.58
CA ILE A 18 1.37 -16.08 -6.05
C ILE A 18 1.34 -14.55 -6.23
N LYS A 19 1.84 -13.78 -5.25
CA LYS A 19 1.86 -12.31 -5.32
C LYS A 19 2.72 -11.79 -6.46
N ASN A 20 3.93 -12.33 -6.62
CA ASN A 20 4.83 -11.92 -7.69
C ASN A 20 4.22 -12.22 -9.07
N ALA A 21 3.71 -13.44 -9.27
CA ALA A 21 3.03 -13.82 -10.51
C ALA A 21 1.85 -12.90 -10.83
N PHE A 22 1.07 -12.55 -9.82
CA PHE A 22 -0.08 -11.67 -9.97
C PHE A 22 0.31 -10.25 -10.37
N LEU A 23 1.31 -9.65 -9.72
CA LEU A 23 1.80 -8.31 -10.07
C LEU A 23 2.36 -8.26 -11.49
N GLU A 24 3.20 -9.22 -11.88
CA GLU A 24 3.71 -9.32 -13.25
C GLU A 24 2.59 -9.44 -14.30
N LEU A 25 1.53 -10.20 -13.99
CA LEU A 25 0.38 -10.35 -14.89
C LEU A 25 -0.44 -9.07 -14.99
N ILE A 26 -0.61 -8.33 -13.90
CA ILE A 26 -1.31 -7.03 -13.94
C ILE A 26 -0.52 -6.04 -14.79
N GLU A 27 0.77 -5.96 -14.61
CA GLU A 27 1.65 -5.07 -15.38
C GLU A 27 1.56 -5.37 -16.90
N LEU A 28 1.52 -6.65 -17.26
CA LEU A 28 1.47 -7.07 -18.68
C LEU A 28 0.08 -6.91 -19.31
N ASN A 29 -0.98 -7.24 -18.59
CA ASN A 29 -2.32 -7.43 -19.17
C ASN A 29 -3.38 -6.47 -18.60
N GLY A 30 -3.11 -5.82 -17.49
CA GLY A 30 -4.08 -5.09 -16.66
C GLY A 30 -4.90 -6.02 -15.75
N TYR A 31 -5.23 -5.52 -14.55
CA TYR A 31 -5.95 -6.27 -13.51
C TYR A 31 -7.23 -6.97 -14.00
N SER A 32 -8.02 -6.26 -14.82
CA SER A 32 -9.33 -6.75 -15.27
C SER A 32 -9.23 -8.05 -16.10
N LYS A 33 -8.12 -8.26 -16.81
CA LYS A 33 -7.90 -9.44 -17.65
C LYS A 33 -7.26 -10.61 -16.93
N VAL A 34 -6.62 -10.38 -15.78
CA VAL A 34 -5.94 -11.43 -15.03
C VAL A 34 -6.96 -12.36 -14.38
N THR A 35 -6.80 -13.66 -14.62
CA THR A 35 -7.61 -14.74 -14.02
C THR A 35 -6.79 -15.56 -13.00
N VAL A 36 -7.49 -16.31 -12.13
CA VAL A 36 -6.83 -17.26 -11.23
C VAL A 36 -6.05 -18.31 -12.01
N THR A 37 -6.51 -18.69 -13.20
CA THR A 37 -5.81 -19.66 -14.06
C THR A 37 -4.46 -19.12 -14.48
N ASP A 38 -4.40 -17.86 -14.95
CA ASP A 38 -3.15 -17.23 -15.34
C ASP A 38 -2.16 -17.13 -14.15
N ILE A 39 -2.69 -16.80 -12.97
CA ILE A 39 -1.86 -16.68 -11.75
C ILE A 39 -1.23 -18.03 -11.38
N VAL A 40 -1.99 -19.12 -11.37
CA VAL A 40 -1.46 -20.44 -10.98
C VAL A 40 -0.48 -21.01 -12.01
N GLU A 41 -0.73 -20.76 -13.29
CA GLU A 41 0.19 -21.13 -14.37
C GLU A 41 1.52 -20.36 -14.24
N LYS A 42 1.45 -19.05 -14.09
CA LYS A 42 2.62 -18.17 -13.94
C LYS A 42 3.41 -18.49 -12.67
N ALA A 43 2.72 -18.75 -11.55
CA ALA A 43 3.33 -19.11 -10.27
C ALA A 43 3.84 -20.58 -10.23
N MET A 44 3.55 -21.36 -11.28
CA MET A 44 3.87 -22.80 -11.35
C MET A 44 3.35 -23.61 -10.15
N ILE A 45 2.10 -23.33 -9.74
CA ILE A 45 1.44 -24.04 -8.62
C ILE A 45 0.15 -24.72 -9.10
N ASN A 46 -0.34 -25.67 -8.29
CA ASN A 46 -1.64 -26.27 -8.53
C ASN A 46 -2.77 -25.28 -8.14
N ARG A 47 -3.88 -25.29 -8.88
CA ARG A 47 -5.07 -24.49 -8.61
C ARG A 47 -5.61 -24.68 -7.19
N ASN A 48 -5.60 -25.93 -6.68
CA ASN A 48 -5.97 -26.20 -5.31
C ASN A 48 -5.06 -25.49 -4.30
N THR A 49 -3.77 -25.36 -4.62
CA THR A 49 -2.81 -24.61 -3.78
C THR A 49 -3.17 -23.14 -3.69
N PHE A 50 -3.63 -22.53 -4.77
CA PHE A 50 -4.14 -21.14 -4.74
C PHE A 50 -5.34 -21.04 -3.79
N TYR A 51 -6.35 -21.90 -3.95
CA TYR A 51 -7.57 -21.86 -3.14
C TYR A 51 -7.38 -22.25 -1.66
N LEU A 52 -6.26 -22.84 -1.30
CA LEU A 52 -5.88 -22.98 0.12
C LEU A 52 -5.50 -21.63 0.77
N HIS A 53 -5.16 -20.64 -0.01
CA HIS A 53 -4.69 -19.33 0.48
C HIS A 53 -5.67 -18.19 0.18
N TYR A 54 -6.32 -18.22 -0.99
CA TYR A 54 -7.16 -17.13 -1.49
C TYR A 54 -8.42 -17.69 -2.14
N TYR A 55 -9.57 -17.11 -1.79
CA TYR A 55 -10.84 -17.49 -2.40
C TYR A 55 -10.93 -17.05 -3.88
N ASP A 56 -10.43 -15.87 -4.19
CA ASP A 56 -10.36 -15.26 -5.52
C ASP A 56 -9.16 -14.30 -5.62
N LYS A 57 -9.00 -13.60 -6.74
CA LYS A 57 -7.94 -12.60 -6.93
C LYS A 57 -8.20 -11.33 -6.12
N GLU A 58 -9.43 -11.05 -5.78
CA GLU A 58 -9.87 -9.94 -4.94
C GLU A 58 -9.35 -10.14 -3.51
N ALA A 59 -9.49 -11.34 -2.96
CA ALA A 59 -8.95 -11.71 -1.64
C ALA A 59 -7.41 -11.59 -1.60
N LEU A 60 -6.73 -11.88 -2.71
CA LEU A 60 -5.29 -11.70 -2.83
C LEU A 60 -4.91 -10.22 -2.73
N ILE A 61 -5.60 -9.33 -3.45
CA ILE A 61 -5.38 -7.88 -3.36
C ILE A 61 -5.68 -7.35 -1.94
N ASP A 62 -6.78 -7.74 -1.36
CA ASP A 62 -7.16 -7.31 0.00
C ASP A 62 -6.09 -7.70 1.03
N GLU A 63 -5.47 -8.88 0.89
CA GLU A 63 -4.34 -9.26 1.73
C GLU A 63 -3.11 -8.39 1.47
N MET A 64 -2.76 -8.13 0.20
CA MET A 64 -1.62 -7.29 -0.16
C MET A 64 -1.76 -5.87 0.42
N ILE A 65 -2.95 -5.25 0.29
CA ILE A 65 -3.26 -3.95 0.88
C ILE A 65 -3.14 -4.00 2.41
N SER A 66 -3.66 -5.04 3.04
CA SER A 66 -3.62 -5.20 4.50
C SER A 66 -2.20 -5.38 5.03
N GLU A 67 -1.36 -6.14 4.33
CA GLU A 67 0.05 -6.31 4.69
C GLU A 67 0.83 -5.02 4.52
N HIS A 68 0.65 -4.35 3.39
CA HIS A 68 1.28 -3.06 3.14
C HIS A 68 0.88 -2.02 4.18
N TYR A 69 -0.40 -1.96 4.53
CA TYR A 69 -0.88 -1.09 5.61
C TYR A 69 -0.21 -1.37 6.96
N LYS A 70 0.00 -2.64 7.32
CA LYS A 70 0.67 -3.02 8.58
C LYS A 70 2.13 -2.55 8.64
N ILE A 71 2.79 -2.46 7.49
CA ILE A 71 4.18 -1.97 7.40
C ILE A 71 4.21 -0.44 7.45
N THR A 72 3.33 0.21 6.71
CA THR A 72 3.35 1.67 6.54
C THR A 72 2.70 2.43 7.70
N GLU A 73 1.69 1.86 8.38
CA GLU A 73 0.97 2.53 9.47
C GLU A 73 1.88 2.97 10.63
N PRO A 74 2.79 2.14 11.16
CA PRO A 74 3.70 2.56 12.22
C PRO A 74 4.64 3.70 11.79
N LEU A 75 5.04 3.72 10.53
CA LEU A 75 5.91 4.76 9.96
C LEU A 75 5.13 6.07 9.80
N ILE A 76 3.94 6.03 9.23
CA ILE A 76 3.04 7.18 9.12
C ILE A 76 2.73 7.76 10.51
N ARG A 77 2.42 6.89 11.49
CA ARG A 77 2.19 7.29 12.89
C ARG A 77 3.41 7.99 13.48
N LYS A 78 4.62 7.44 13.29
CA LYS A 78 5.87 8.04 13.76
C LYS A 78 6.12 9.41 13.15
N ILE A 79 5.94 9.54 11.84
CA ILE A 79 6.07 10.80 11.09
C ILE A 79 5.15 11.87 11.69
N LEU A 80 3.87 11.55 11.83
CA LEU A 80 2.87 12.49 12.35
C LEU A 80 3.13 12.86 13.82
N TYR A 81 3.44 11.88 14.67
CA TYR A 81 3.67 12.12 16.09
C TYR A 81 4.91 12.97 16.35
N ASN A 82 6.02 12.66 15.71
CA ASN A 82 7.28 13.37 15.90
C ASN A 82 7.21 14.79 15.35
N ASN A 83 6.55 14.96 14.21
CA ASN A 83 6.55 16.23 13.50
C ASN A 83 5.62 17.26 14.14
N VAL A 84 4.45 16.87 14.63
CA VAL A 84 3.53 17.80 15.30
C VAL A 84 4.15 18.44 16.55
N LYS A 85 4.90 17.69 17.35
CA LYS A 85 5.56 18.25 18.56
C LYS A 85 6.83 19.03 18.26
N LYS A 86 7.64 18.57 17.30
CA LYS A 86 8.97 19.10 17.01
C LYS A 86 8.92 20.38 16.18
N TYR A 87 7.96 20.51 15.27
CA TYR A 87 7.96 21.54 14.23
C TYR A 87 6.84 22.59 14.35
N LEU A 88 6.17 22.69 15.49
CA LEU A 88 5.23 23.81 15.74
C LEU A 88 5.85 25.20 15.51
N LYS A 89 7.20 25.28 15.52
CA LYS A 89 7.95 26.53 15.32
C LYS A 89 8.46 26.73 13.90
N ASP A 90 8.53 25.66 13.08
CA ASP A 90 9.03 25.72 11.70
C ASP A 90 8.20 24.78 10.80
N PRO A 91 7.07 25.25 10.27
CA PRO A 91 6.18 24.45 9.43
C PRO A 91 6.82 24.00 8.11
N ILE A 92 7.72 24.78 7.55
CA ILE A 92 8.39 24.45 6.26
C ILE A 92 9.31 23.26 6.46
N LYS A 93 10.16 23.30 7.47
CA LYS A 93 11.06 22.21 7.81
C LYS A 93 10.30 20.92 8.19
N MET A 94 9.16 21.08 8.87
CA MET A 94 8.26 19.95 9.15
C MET A 94 7.79 19.29 7.85
N GLN A 95 7.37 20.09 6.88
CA GLN A 95 6.86 19.55 5.61
C GLN A 95 7.94 18.84 4.82
N GLU A 96 9.15 19.39 4.75
CA GLU A 96 10.30 18.75 4.09
C GLU A 96 10.63 17.39 4.70
N GLU A 97 10.72 17.28 6.03
CA GLU A 97 11.01 16.01 6.70
C GLU A 97 9.87 14.98 6.54
N ILE A 98 8.61 15.42 6.59
CA ILE A 98 7.46 14.54 6.32
C ILE A 98 7.52 13.99 4.89
N PHE A 99 7.75 14.83 3.90
CA PHE A 99 7.86 14.39 2.51
C PHE A 99 9.01 13.40 2.34
N LYS A 100 10.19 13.72 2.88
CA LYS A 100 11.35 12.82 2.82
C LYS A 100 11.01 11.43 3.36
N ASP A 101 10.48 11.34 4.57
CA ASP A 101 10.13 10.07 5.21
C ASP A 101 9.06 9.30 4.41
N ILE A 102 8.06 10.00 3.85
CA ILE A 102 7.02 9.39 3.01
C ILE A 102 7.63 8.86 1.70
N PHE A 103 8.47 9.63 1.03
CA PHE A 103 9.07 9.22 -0.23
C PHE A 103 10.04 8.05 -0.03
N GLU A 104 10.80 8.00 1.08
CA GLU A 104 11.64 6.83 1.40
C GLU A 104 10.79 5.54 1.47
N ILE A 105 9.62 5.59 2.14
CA ILE A 105 8.70 4.44 2.20
C ILE A 105 8.14 4.08 0.83
N LEU A 106 7.75 5.07 0.03
CA LEU A 106 7.18 4.85 -1.29
C LEU A 106 8.19 4.25 -2.26
N LEU A 107 9.47 4.67 -2.19
CA LEU A 107 10.52 4.16 -3.05
C LEU A 107 10.84 2.67 -2.81
N GLU A 108 10.67 2.18 -1.58
CA GLU A 108 10.86 0.75 -1.27
C GLU A 108 9.87 -0.15 -2.03
N GLU A 109 8.66 0.34 -2.34
CA GLU A 109 7.57 -0.42 -2.97
C GLU A 109 7.02 0.30 -4.22
N ILE A 110 7.86 1.10 -4.90
CA ILE A 110 7.41 2.01 -5.96
C ILE A 110 6.66 1.29 -7.10
N GLU A 111 7.10 0.10 -7.50
CA GLU A 111 6.45 -0.68 -8.56
C GLU A 111 5.05 -1.13 -8.14
N LEU A 112 4.86 -1.50 -6.87
CA LEU A 112 3.54 -1.84 -6.35
C LEU A 112 2.60 -0.63 -6.43
N TYR A 113 3.05 0.55 -5.99
CA TYR A 113 2.26 1.77 -6.06
C TYR A 113 1.95 2.17 -7.49
N ARG A 114 2.93 2.04 -8.40
CA ARG A 114 2.76 2.33 -9.82
C ARG A 114 1.65 1.47 -10.44
N ILE A 115 1.66 0.17 -10.19
CA ILE A 115 0.61 -0.76 -10.64
C ILE A 115 -0.76 -0.31 -10.12
N PHE A 116 -0.89 -0.02 -8.83
CA PHE A 116 -2.18 0.39 -8.22
C PHE A 116 -2.69 1.75 -8.72
N ILE A 117 -1.80 2.66 -9.07
CA ILE A 117 -2.15 4.01 -9.53
C ILE A 117 -2.46 4.03 -11.03
N MET A 118 -1.71 3.27 -11.83
CA MET A 118 -1.81 3.31 -13.28
C MET A 118 -2.89 2.36 -13.83
N ASP A 119 -3.25 1.29 -13.12
CA ASP A 119 -4.27 0.35 -13.58
C ASP A 119 -5.69 0.83 -13.21
N PRO A 120 -6.56 1.15 -14.20
CA PRO A 120 -7.92 1.61 -13.94
C PRO A 120 -8.78 0.58 -13.17
N GLY A 121 -8.51 -0.72 -13.34
CA GLY A 121 -9.21 -1.80 -12.63
C GLY A 121 -8.92 -1.83 -11.14
N LEU A 122 -7.84 -1.17 -10.71
CA LEU A 122 -7.42 -1.08 -9.30
C LEU A 122 -7.82 0.23 -8.61
N SER A 123 -8.46 1.15 -9.30
CA SER A 123 -8.84 2.47 -8.75
C SER A 123 -9.71 2.37 -7.50
N GLY A 124 -10.61 1.39 -7.41
CA GLY A 124 -11.43 1.12 -6.24
C GLY A 124 -10.61 0.69 -5.02
N TYR A 125 -9.57 -0.10 -5.23
CA TYR A 125 -8.65 -0.56 -4.17
C TYR A 125 -7.75 0.58 -3.68
N LEU A 126 -7.25 1.42 -4.58
CA LEU A 126 -6.49 2.62 -4.22
C LEU A 126 -7.34 3.57 -3.37
N ASN A 127 -8.60 3.76 -3.74
CA ASN A 127 -9.53 4.59 -2.96
C ASN A 127 -9.85 3.97 -1.59
N LYS A 128 -10.01 2.65 -1.50
CA LYS A 128 -10.17 1.92 -0.23
C LYS A 128 -8.96 2.11 0.69
N LEU A 129 -7.74 2.02 0.15
CA LEU A 129 -6.51 2.27 0.88
C LEU A 129 -6.46 3.71 1.40
N LYS A 130 -6.69 4.70 0.54
CA LYS A 130 -6.76 6.13 0.89
C LYS A 130 -7.74 6.38 2.04
N THR A 131 -8.98 5.89 1.91
CA THR A 131 -10.03 6.11 2.92
C THR A 131 -9.72 5.43 4.24
N THR A 132 -9.09 4.24 4.19
CA THR A 132 -8.66 3.51 5.40
C THR A 132 -7.59 4.27 6.16
N ILE A 133 -6.55 4.74 5.47
CA ILE A 133 -5.49 5.55 6.07
C ILE A 133 -6.08 6.83 6.65
N LYS A 134 -6.87 7.54 5.85
CA LYS A 134 -7.50 8.81 6.24
C LYS A 134 -8.36 8.68 7.50
N SER A 135 -9.25 7.69 7.54
CA SER A 135 -10.15 7.50 8.69
C SER A 135 -9.42 7.20 9.99
N LYS A 136 -8.35 6.40 9.92
CA LYS A 136 -7.54 6.09 11.09
C LYS A 136 -6.76 7.31 11.59
N MET A 137 -6.17 8.08 10.67
CA MET A 137 -5.49 9.31 11.02
C MET A 137 -6.44 10.33 11.63
N GLN A 138 -7.66 10.49 11.07
CA GLN A 138 -8.68 11.38 11.60
C GLN A 138 -9.04 11.04 13.05
N SER A 139 -9.27 9.77 13.35
CA SER A 139 -9.66 9.34 14.71
C SER A 139 -8.61 9.66 15.77
N GLU A 140 -7.34 9.72 15.39
CA GLU A 140 -6.23 9.96 16.33
C GLU A 140 -5.88 11.44 16.50
N TYR A 141 -6.00 12.25 15.44
CA TYR A 141 -5.43 13.60 15.39
C TYR A 141 -6.46 14.72 15.40
N ILE A 142 -7.73 14.44 15.07
CA ILE A 142 -8.76 15.46 15.01
C ILE A 142 -9.48 15.59 16.35
N LYS A 143 -9.22 16.71 17.05
CA LYS A 143 -9.88 17.04 18.32
C LYS A 143 -10.75 18.29 18.23
N THR A 144 -10.64 19.06 17.15
CA THR A 144 -11.39 20.31 16.92
C THR A 144 -11.68 20.48 15.44
N ASP A 145 -12.66 21.33 15.08
CA ASP A 145 -13.00 21.64 13.68
C ASP A 145 -11.83 22.29 12.92
N LYS A 146 -11.04 23.13 13.60
CA LYS A 146 -9.82 23.70 13.00
C LYS A 146 -8.81 22.62 12.63
N HIS A 147 -8.61 21.63 13.51
CA HIS A 147 -7.75 20.48 13.22
C HIS A 147 -8.27 19.66 12.04
N LYS A 148 -9.59 19.54 11.93
CA LYS A 148 -10.21 18.82 10.81
C LYS A 148 -9.89 19.49 9.47
N ILE A 149 -10.10 20.79 9.35
CA ILE A 149 -9.83 21.55 8.11
C ILE A 149 -8.35 21.47 7.73
N ALA A 150 -7.45 21.69 8.70
CA ALA A 150 -6.01 21.60 8.47
C ALA A 150 -5.58 20.19 8.05
N PHE A 151 -6.14 19.16 8.68
CA PHE A 151 -5.88 17.77 8.32
C PHE A 151 -6.36 17.47 6.90
N GLU A 152 -7.59 17.82 6.54
CA GLU A 152 -8.14 17.61 5.20
C GLU A 152 -7.25 18.22 4.13
N PHE A 153 -6.87 19.48 4.31
CA PHE A 153 -5.98 20.19 3.38
C PHE A 153 -4.62 19.51 3.23
N THR A 154 -3.99 19.18 4.36
CA THR A 154 -2.67 18.53 4.36
C THR A 154 -2.73 17.14 3.76
N PHE A 155 -3.72 16.32 4.16
CA PHE A 155 -3.87 14.95 3.68
C PHE A 155 -4.14 14.90 2.19
N GLU A 156 -5.12 15.65 1.68
CA GLU A 156 -5.48 15.66 0.27
C GLU A 156 -4.36 16.25 -0.60
N GLY A 157 -3.70 17.30 -0.12
CA GLY A 157 -2.55 17.90 -0.81
C GLY A 157 -1.38 16.91 -0.92
N THR A 158 -1.00 16.27 0.19
CA THR A 158 0.06 15.27 0.21
C THR A 158 -0.28 14.08 -0.67
N TYR A 159 -1.50 13.54 -0.55
CA TYR A 159 -1.96 12.42 -1.37
C TYR A 159 -1.94 12.77 -2.87
N GLY A 160 -2.46 13.92 -3.25
CA GLY A 160 -2.45 14.38 -4.64
C GLY A 160 -1.04 14.54 -5.20
N THR A 161 -0.12 15.11 -4.42
CA THR A 161 1.29 15.25 -4.79
C THR A 161 1.97 13.91 -5.01
N ILE A 162 1.72 12.92 -4.14
CA ILE A 162 2.26 11.57 -4.28
C ILE A 162 1.76 10.90 -5.57
N ILE A 163 0.45 10.98 -5.81
CA ILE A 163 -0.16 10.39 -7.03
C ILE A 163 0.45 11.02 -8.28
N GLU A 164 0.58 12.34 -8.31
CA GLU A 164 1.13 13.08 -9.45
C GLU A 164 2.62 12.75 -9.65
N TRP A 165 3.38 12.63 -8.56
CA TRP A 165 4.78 12.27 -8.59
C TRP A 165 4.99 10.88 -9.20
N ILE A 166 4.20 9.87 -8.77
CA ILE A 166 4.30 8.51 -9.31
C ILE A 166 3.87 8.45 -10.78
N LYS A 167 2.79 9.17 -11.16
CA LYS A 167 2.29 9.19 -12.55
C LYS A 167 3.28 9.79 -13.53
N ASN A 168 4.03 10.79 -13.12
CA ASN A 168 4.97 11.51 -13.99
C ASN A 168 6.41 10.98 -13.90
N ASP A 169 6.61 9.86 -13.19
CA ASP A 169 7.91 9.19 -13.07
C ASP A 169 9.05 10.11 -12.57
N TYR A 170 8.74 10.99 -11.62
CA TYR A 170 9.73 11.87 -10.98
C TYR A 170 10.68 11.11 -10.03
N THR A 171 10.88 9.81 -10.25
CA THR A 171 11.80 8.96 -9.48
C THR A 171 13.26 9.12 -9.89
N ASN A 172 13.53 9.89 -10.94
CA ASN A 172 14.85 10.20 -11.47
C ASN A 172 15.40 11.53 -10.93
#